data_eb42894df7e19d25fe116ec5ddfb6d21
#
_entry.id   eb42894df7e19d25fe116ec5ddfb6d21
#
_cell.length_a   1.000
_cell.length_b   1.000
_cell.length_c   1.000
_cell.angle_alpha   90.00
_cell.angle_beta   90.00
_cell.angle_gamma   90.00
#
_symmetry.space_group_name_H-M   'P 1'
#
loop_
_entity.id
_entity.type
_entity.pdbx_description
1 polymer ?
#
loop_
_entity_poly.entity_id
_entity_poly.type
_entity_poly.pdbx_seq_one_letter_code
_entity_poly.pdbx_strand_id
1 'polypeptide(L)'
;LNHDRFHFFSVDIDAIEYNERMTMPKMLILAGNDEFFPSTGSHYFFDELTGPKYMCMWQNDDHSLNVHQDAIDRNLEAFFTGVKTGFTFPEVQWERTNDAEGGTLVLSGDEPLSVVGWMLDTTNKTCEPERDACRRDTRIRALDGLTDNVFNEFEVEDLGGSYRLNFPARDED
;
A
#
# COMPACT_ATOMS: atom_id res chain seq x y z
N LEU A 1 8.14 -11.60 -20.45
CA LEU A 1 8.27 -12.38 -19.21
C LEU A 1 7.76 -13.83 -19.33
N ASN A 2 7.08 -14.22 -20.42
CA ASN A 2 6.51 -15.56 -20.61
C ASN A 2 7.50 -16.57 -21.25
N HIS A 3 8.78 -16.45 -21.00
CA HIS A 3 9.78 -17.37 -21.52
C HIS A 3 10.08 -18.44 -20.46
N ASP A 4 10.13 -19.71 -20.85
CA ASP A 4 10.35 -20.86 -19.94
C ASP A 4 11.60 -20.69 -19.04
N ARG A 5 12.65 -20.07 -19.55
CA ARG A 5 13.86 -19.78 -18.76
C ARG A 5 13.64 -18.74 -17.65
N PHE A 6 12.65 -17.87 -17.80
CA PHE A 6 12.29 -16.91 -16.75
C PHE A 6 11.61 -17.61 -15.59
N HIS A 7 10.80 -18.62 -15.88
CA HIS A 7 10.18 -19.46 -14.85
C HIS A 7 11.24 -20.16 -13.97
N PHE A 8 12.27 -20.75 -14.58
CA PHE A 8 13.37 -21.33 -13.79
C PHE A 8 14.11 -20.31 -12.92
N PHE A 9 14.30 -19.10 -13.42
CA PHE A 9 14.93 -18.04 -12.66
C PHE A 9 14.03 -17.58 -11.49
N SER A 10 12.72 -17.46 -11.69
CA SER A 10 11.80 -17.06 -10.64
C SER A 10 11.74 -18.08 -9.51
N VAL A 11 11.70 -19.37 -9.84
CA VAL A 11 11.71 -20.46 -8.85
C VAL A 11 12.93 -20.43 -7.93
N ASP A 12 14.06 -19.98 -8.42
CA ASP A 12 15.30 -19.92 -7.62
C ASP A 12 15.44 -18.62 -6.79
N ILE A 13 14.81 -17.52 -7.21
CA ILE A 13 15.09 -16.19 -6.65
C ILE A 13 13.85 -15.53 -6.04
N ASP A 14 12.65 -15.75 -6.61
CA ASP A 14 11.46 -15.05 -6.16
C ASP A 14 10.95 -15.63 -4.84
N ALA A 15 10.85 -14.79 -3.82
CA ALA A 15 10.39 -15.21 -2.49
C ALA A 15 8.96 -15.77 -2.50
N ILE A 16 8.11 -15.39 -3.46
CA ILE A 16 6.73 -15.87 -3.55
C ILE A 16 6.68 -17.40 -3.83
N GLU A 17 7.66 -17.94 -4.52
CA GLU A 17 7.76 -19.38 -4.81
C GLU A 17 8.01 -20.23 -3.53
N TYR A 18 8.42 -19.58 -2.46
CA TYR A 18 8.66 -20.19 -1.15
C TYR A 18 7.59 -19.86 -0.12
N ASN A 19 6.52 -19.20 -0.55
CA ASN A 19 5.48 -18.65 0.31
C ASN A 19 4.89 -19.69 1.28
N GLU A 20 4.63 -20.93 0.84
CA GLU A 20 4.08 -21.99 1.68
C GLU A 20 4.95 -22.30 2.92
N ARG A 21 6.25 -22.04 2.84
CA ARG A 21 7.22 -22.25 3.93
C ARG A 21 7.40 -21.01 4.82
N MET A 22 6.97 -19.86 4.36
CA MET A 22 7.12 -18.57 5.06
C MET A 22 5.91 -18.31 5.96
N THR A 23 5.65 -19.18 6.92
CA THR A 23 4.50 -19.09 7.83
C THR A 23 4.70 -18.13 9.01
N MET A 24 5.91 -17.60 9.21
CA MET A 24 6.21 -16.66 10.28
C MET A 24 5.48 -15.32 10.09
N PRO A 25 5.20 -14.60 11.18
CA PRO A 25 4.69 -13.23 11.08
C PRO A 25 5.62 -12.34 10.24
N LYS A 26 5.06 -11.57 9.35
CA LYS A 26 5.79 -10.67 8.45
C LYS A 26 5.14 -9.30 8.37
N MET A 27 5.94 -8.27 8.24
CA MET A 27 5.49 -6.90 7.98
C MET A 27 6.15 -6.36 6.72
N LEU A 28 5.33 -5.91 5.79
CA LEU A 28 5.77 -5.20 4.60
C LEU A 28 5.81 -3.71 4.91
N ILE A 29 6.92 -3.06 4.60
CA ILE A 29 7.07 -1.62 4.68
C ILE A 29 7.24 -1.10 3.26
N LEU A 30 6.35 -0.22 2.85
CA LEU A 30 6.29 0.31 1.50
C LEU A 30 6.40 1.84 1.52
N ALA A 31 7.11 2.38 0.54
CA ALA A 31 7.04 3.81 0.24
C ALA A 31 5.84 4.08 -0.68
N GLY A 32 4.99 5.04 -0.32
CA GLY A 32 3.80 5.38 -1.09
C GLY A 32 4.11 5.90 -2.48
N ASN A 33 5.26 6.53 -2.63
CA ASN A 33 5.74 7.18 -3.85
C ASN A 33 7.01 6.53 -4.42
N ASP A 34 7.21 5.23 -4.16
CA ASP A 34 8.39 4.48 -4.62
C ASP A 34 8.54 4.52 -6.14
N GLU A 35 9.73 4.92 -6.61
CA GLU A 35 10.03 5.04 -8.02
C GLU A 35 10.53 3.72 -8.64
N PHE A 36 10.90 2.73 -7.84
CA PHE A 36 11.37 1.42 -8.29
C PHE A 36 10.32 0.33 -8.10
N PHE A 37 9.73 0.25 -6.91
CA PHE A 37 8.73 -0.76 -6.55
C PHE A 37 7.41 -0.08 -6.19
N PRO A 38 6.53 0.19 -7.17
CA PRO A 38 5.25 0.85 -6.91
C PRO A 38 4.50 0.18 -5.77
N SER A 39 4.06 0.95 -4.78
CA SER A 39 3.33 0.45 -3.60
C SER A 39 2.09 -0.37 -3.98
N THR A 40 1.47 -0.04 -5.13
CA THR A 40 0.36 -0.79 -5.72
C THR A 40 0.74 -2.20 -6.16
N GLY A 41 2.03 -2.51 -6.28
CA GLY A 41 2.52 -3.86 -6.62
C GLY A 41 2.15 -4.91 -5.57
N SER A 42 1.99 -4.51 -4.30
CA SER A 42 1.56 -5.40 -3.21
C SER A 42 0.20 -6.06 -3.46
N HIS A 43 -0.68 -5.40 -4.22
CA HIS A 43 -1.99 -5.94 -4.62
C HIS A 43 -1.90 -7.32 -5.30
N TYR A 44 -0.81 -7.62 -5.99
CA TYR A 44 -0.68 -8.85 -6.75
C TYR A 44 -0.28 -10.06 -5.90
N PHE A 45 0.25 -9.86 -4.70
CA PHE A 45 0.80 -10.98 -3.92
C PHE A 45 0.43 -10.95 -2.43
N PHE A 46 0.00 -9.80 -1.88
CA PHE A 46 -0.20 -9.68 -0.44
C PHE A 46 -1.22 -10.68 0.09
N ASP A 47 -2.32 -10.90 -0.61
CA ASP A 47 -3.36 -11.83 -0.18
C ASP A 47 -2.91 -13.30 -0.23
N GLU A 48 -1.95 -13.61 -1.10
CA GLU A 48 -1.38 -14.94 -1.25
C GLU A 48 -0.36 -15.30 -0.16
N LEU A 49 0.18 -14.30 0.56
CA LEU A 49 1.16 -14.55 1.61
C LEU A 49 0.56 -15.38 2.74
N THR A 50 1.25 -16.46 3.12
CA THR A 50 0.83 -17.37 4.20
C THR A 50 1.22 -16.83 5.57
N GLY A 51 0.47 -17.21 6.61
CA GLY A 51 0.72 -16.78 8.00
C GLY A 51 0.32 -15.33 8.29
N PRO A 52 0.55 -14.86 9.53
CA PRO A 52 0.24 -13.49 9.91
C PRO A 52 1.01 -12.48 9.06
N LYS A 53 0.30 -11.53 8.48
CA LYS A 53 0.87 -10.56 7.56
C LYS A 53 0.31 -9.16 7.83
N TYR A 54 1.18 -8.18 7.80
CA TYR A 54 0.89 -6.78 8.10
C TYR A 54 1.53 -5.92 7.04
N MET A 55 0.93 -4.78 6.75
CA MET A 55 1.46 -3.84 5.78
C MET A 55 1.43 -2.43 6.35
N CYS A 56 2.51 -1.70 6.14
CA CYS A 56 2.65 -0.31 6.48
C CYS A 56 3.14 0.44 5.24
N MET A 57 2.39 1.44 4.81
CA MET A 57 2.75 2.28 3.68
C MET A 57 2.95 3.71 4.15
N TRP A 58 4.11 4.29 3.83
CA TRP A 58 4.48 5.65 4.21
C TRP A 58 4.26 6.59 3.04
N GLN A 59 3.34 7.51 3.21
CA GLN A 59 3.03 8.55 2.23
C GLN A 59 4.19 9.52 2.06
N ASN A 60 4.34 10.06 0.85
CA ASN A 60 5.36 11.06 0.51
C ASN A 60 6.81 10.61 0.77
N ASP A 61 7.03 9.30 0.75
CA ASP A 61 8.35 8.73 0.85
C ASP A 61 8.76 8.08 -0.48
N ASP A 62 10.02 8.24 -0.85
CA ASP A 62 10.63 7.58 -2.00
C ASP A 62 11.20 6.20 -1.62
N HIS A 63 11.79 5.50 -2.56
CA HIS A 63 12.39 4.18 -2.34
C HIS A 63 13.36 4.11 -1.16
N SER A 64 13.99 5.21 -0.80
CA SER A 64 14.95 5.25 0.31
C SER A 64 14.31 5.22 1.70
N LEU A 65 13.01 5.50 1.84
CA LEU A 65 12.27 5.54 3.11
C LEU A 65 12.87 6.49 4.17
N ASN A 66 13.56 7.56 3.73
CA ASN A 66 14.30 8.43 4.63
C ASN A 66 13.43 9.49 5.32
N VAL A 67 12.28 9.82 4.75
CA VAL A 67 11.40 10.87 5.30
C VAL A 67 10.80 10.45 6.64
N HIS A 68 10.46 9.17 6.77
CA HIS A 68 9.78 8.63 7.94
C HIS A 68 10.64 7.65 8.76
N GLN A 69 11.97 7.70 8.63
CA GLN A 69 12.89 6.71 9.22
C GLN A 69 12.63 6.46 10.71
N ASP A 70 12.50 7.52 11.53
CA ASP A 70 12.27 7.37 12.97
C ASP A 70 10.91 6.68 13.29
N ALA A 71 9.90 6.89 12.46
CA ALA A 71 8.60 6.26 12.64
C ALA A 71 8.62 4.81 12.18
N ILE A 72 9.35 4.51 11.11
CA ILE A 72 9.61 3.15 10.62
C ILE A 72 10.35 2.34 11.68
N ASP A 73 11.38 2.90 12.28
CA ASP A 73 12.17 2.23 13.32
C ASP A 73 11.28 1.88 14.54
N ARG A 74 10.41 2.81 14.98
CA ARG A 74 9.44 2.52 16.05
C ARG A 74 8.44 1.43 15.67
N ASN A 75 7.97 1.41 14.43
CA ASN A 75 7.06 0.36 13.94
C ASN A 75 7.75 -1.00 13.92
N LEU A 76 9.00 -1.06 13.47
CA LEU A 76 9.80 -2.29 13.49
C LEU A 76 10.01 -2.79 14.91
N GLU A 77 10.39 -1.90 15.83
CA GLU A 77 10.56 -2.26 17.25
C GLU A 77 9.25 -2.79 17.86
N ALA A 78 8.13 -2.12 17.62
CA ALA A 78 6.82 -2.55 18.08
C ALA A 78 6.42 -3.92 17.49
N PHE A 79 6.65 -4.12 16.18
CA PHE A 79 6.36 -5.37 15.52
C PHE A 79 7.19 -6.54 16.11
N PHE A 80 8.52 -6.40 16.19
CA PHE A 80 9.37 -7.44 16.74
C PHE A 80 9.06 -7.73 18.22
N THR A 81 8.78 -6.70 19.01
CA THR A 81 8.38 -6.85 20.41
C THR A 81 7.04 -7.58 20.51
N GLY A 82 6.06 -7.21 19.68
CA GLY A 82 4.76 -7.85 19.63
C GLY A 82 4.87 -9.33 19.27
N VAL A 83 5.60 -9.65 18.21
CA VAL A 83 5.84 -11.05 17.81
C VAL A 83 6.52 -11.85 18.94
N LYS A 84 7.55 -11.28 19.57
CA LYS A 84 8.29 -11.93 20.65
C LYS A 84 7.46 -12.19 21.91
N THR A 85 6.56 -11.28 22.22
CA THR A 85 5.72 -11.36 23.42
C THR A 85 4.39 -12.07 23.20
N GLY A 86 4.04 -12.40 21.96
CA GLY A 86 2.74 -12.97 21.62
C GLY A 86 1.59 -11.95 21.73
N PHE A 87 1.90 -10.66 21.55
CA PHE A 87 0.89 -9.61 21.53
C PHE A 87 -0.06 -9.78 20.32
N THR A 88 -1.36 -9.63 20.57
CA THR A 88 -2.35 -9.62 19.51
C THR A 88 -2.37 -8.23 18.88
N PHE A 89 -1.98 -8.16 17.61
CA PHE A 89 -2.03 -6.90 16.88
C PHE A 89 -3.48 -6.49 16.60
N PRO A 90 -3.77 -5.18 16.55
CA PRO A 90 -5.10 -4.67 16.22
C PRO A 90 -5.60 -5.18 14.87
N GLU A 91 -6.89 -5.47 14.81
CA GLU A 91 -7.56 -5.86 13.58
C GLU A 91 -8.30 -4.65 13.00
N VAL A 92 -8.07 -4.39 11.72
CA VAL A 92 -8.77 -3.37 10.94
C VAL A 92 -9.44 -4.05 9.75
N GLN A 93 -10.70 -3.77 9.58
CA GLN A 93 -11.49 -4.21 8.45
C GLN A 93 -11.88 -2.99 7.60
N TRP A 94 -12.04 -3.18 6.31
CA TRP A 94 -12.50 -2.13 5.42
C TRP A 94 -13.49 -2.64 4.39
N GLU A 95 -14.41 -1.77 4.04
CA GLU A 95 -15.35 -1.98 2.95
C GLU A 95 -15.23 -0.82 1.97
N ARG A 96 -15.12 -1.13 0.70
CA ARG A 96 -15.06 -0.15 -0.38
C ARG A 96 -16.26 -0.28 -1.28
N THR A 97 -16.93 0.84 -1.53
CA THR A 97 -18.01 0.95 -2.52
C THR A 97 -17.63 2.02 -3.55
N ASN A 98 -18.02 1.81 -4.80
CA ASN A 98 -17.88 2.79 -5.88
C ASN A 98 -19.19 2.86 -6.65
N ASP A 99 -19.57 4.07 -7.04
CA ASP A 99 -20.69 4.35 -7.91
C ASP A 99 -20.35 5.51 -8.89
N ALA A 100 -21.36 5.98 -9.62
CA ALA A 100 -21.18 7.08 -10.56
C ALA A 100 -20.87 8.44 -9.88
N GLU A 101 -21.13 8.57 -8.59
CA GLU A 101 -20.90 9.79 -7.83
C GLU A 101 -19.54 9.79 -7.10
N GLY A 102 -18.85 8.64 -7.08
CA GLY A 102 -17.54 8.51 -6.46
C GLY A 102 -17.30 7.17 -5.79
N GLY A 103 -16.51 7.19 -4.73
CA GLY A 103 -16.20 6.02 -3.93
C GLY A 103 -16.26 6.31 -2.45
N THR A 104 -16.55 5.29 -1.67
CA THR A 104 -16.52 5.36 -0.21
C THR A 104 -15.66 4.23 0.33
N LEU A 105 -14.81 4.55 1.30
CA LEU A 105 -14.06 3.58 2.10
C LEU A 105 -14.52 3.71 3.55
N VAL A 106 -15.01 2.63 4.12
CA VAL A 106 -15.37 2.55 5.54
C VAL A 106 -14.40 1.62 6.25
N LEU A 107 -13.81 2.12 7.33
CA LEU A 107 -12.89 1.39 8.19
C LEU A 107 -13.60 1.06 9.50
N SER A 108 -13.38 -0.14 10.02
CA SER A 108 -13.88 -0.59 11.33
C SER A 108 -12.89 -1.55 11.98
N GLY A 109 -13.06 -1.84 13.27
CA GLY A 109 -12.20 -2.77 14.01
C GLY A 109 -11.88 -2.25 15.40
N ASP A 110 -10.68 -2.57 15.88
CA ASP A 110 -10.22 -2.08 17.18
C ASP A 110 -10.10 -0.56 17.20
N GLU A 111 -10.42 0.04 18.34
CA GLU A 111 -10.43 1.51 18.48
C GLU A 111 -9.01 2.09 18.34
N PRO A 112 -8.76 2.96 17.36
CA PRO A 112 -7.46 3.59 17.16
C PRO A 112 -7.29 4.79 18.09
N LEU A 113 -6.04 5.19 18.35
CA LEU A 113 -5.72 6.43 19.05
C LEU A 113 -6.01 7.67 18.19
N SER A 114 -5.84 7.54 16.88
CA SER A 114 -6.14 8.59 15.90
C SER A 114 -6.32 7.98 14.52
N VAL A 115 -7.06 8.67 13.66
CA VAL A 115 -7.22 8.32 12.25
C VAL A 115 -6.91 9.55 11.40
N VAL A 116 -6.04 9.40 10.43
CA VAL A 116 -5.70 10.44 9.46
C VAL A 116 -5.82 9.85 8.07
N GLY A 117 -6.57 10.50 7.21
CA GLY A 117 -6.70 10.13 5.79
C GLY A 117 -5.60 10.78 4.95
N TRP A 118 -5.11 10.02 3.97
CA TRP A 118 -4.17 10.53 2.98
C TRP A 118 -4.64 10.15 1.58
N MET A 119 -4.67 11.10 0.68
CA MET A 119 -5.07 10.88 -0.70
C MET A 119 -4.03 11.46 -1.66
N LEU A 120 -3.69 10.67 -2.67
CA LEU A 120 -2.92 11.13 -3.82
C LEU A 120 -3.83 11.16 -5.04
N ASP A 121 -3.99 12.32 -5.63
CA ASP A 121 -4.63 12.49 -6.92
C ASP A 121 -3.60 12.43 -8.04
N THR A 122 -3.60 11.35 -8.80
CA THR A 122 -2.73 11.18 -9.95
C THR A 122 -3.44 11.64 -11.21
N THR A 123 -3.20 12.86 -11.63
CA THR A 123 -3.72 13.40 -12.90
C THR A 123 -2.96 12.87 -14.12
N ASN A 124 -1.71 12.46 -13.94
CA ASN A 124 -0.89 11.90 -15.02
C ASN A 124 -1.21 10.42 -15.22
N LYS A 125 -2.10 10.14 -16.16
CA LYS A 125 -2.32 8.80 -16.69
C LYS A 125 -1.29 8.55 -17.80
N THR A 126 -0.29 7.73 -17.57
CA THR A 126 0.47 7.16 -18.68
C THR A 126 -0.35 5.99 -19.22
N CYS A 127 -1.16 6.28 -20.22
CA CYS A 127 -1.90 5.26 -20.94
C CYS A 127 -0.99 4.68 -22.02
N GLU A 128 -0.69 3.39 -21.95
CA GLU A 128 -0.06 2.66 -23.04
C GLU A 128 -1.17 2.10 -23.94
N PRO A 129 -1.43 2.69 -25.11
CA PRO A 129 -2.55 2.29 -25.98
C PRO A 129 -2.49 0.81 -26.41
N GLU A 130 -1.28 0.24 -26.39
CA GLU A 130 -1.03 -1.15 -26.80
C GLU A 130 -1.43 -2.18 -25.73
N ARG A 131 -1.70 -1.75 -24.50
CA ARG A 131 -1.99 -2.65 -23.38
C ARG A 131 -3.38 -2.49 -22.79
N ASP A 132 -4.18 -1.56 -23.32
CA ASP A 132 -5.52 -1.22 -22.77
C ASP A 132 -5.52 -0.98 -21.26
N ALA A 133 -4.39 -0.45 -20.74
CA ALA A 133 -4.18 -0.21 -19.34
C ALA A 133 -3.57 1.17 -19.11
N CYS A 134 -4.27 1.98 -18.36
CA CYS A 134 -3.72 3.23 -17.84
C CYS A 134 -3.04 2.97 -16.49
N ARG A 135 -1.75 3.22 -16.42
CA ARG A 135 -1.03 3.19 -15.15
C ARG A 135 -1.08 4.57 -14.52
N ARG A 136 -1.47 4.62 -13.26
CA ARG A 136 -1.34 5.83 -12.46
C ARG A 136 0.09 5.94 -11.98
N ASP A 137 0.71 7.10 -12.22
CA ASP A 137 2.05 7.37 -11.74
C ASP A 137 1.99 7.95 -10.32
N THR A 138 2.40 7.18 -9.35
CA THR A 138 2.47 7.59 -7.93
C THR A 138 3.87 8.03 -7.51
N ARG A 139 4.87 7.90 -8.39
CA ARG A 139 6.26 8.20 -8.06
C ARG A 139 6.45 9.66 -7.71
N ILE A 140 7.18 9.94 -6.63
CA ILE A 140 7.60 11.29 -6.28
C ILE A 140 8.83 11.74 -7.11
N ARG A 141 9.57 10.77 -7.64
CA ARG A 141 10.75 11.02 -8.49
C ARG A 141 10.54 10.38 -9.86
N ALA A 142 10.77 11.14 -10.90
CA ALA A 142 10.84 10.67 -12.28
C ALA A 142 12.27 10.89 -12.82
N LEU A 143 12.54 10.42 -14.03
CA LEU A 143 13.87 10.55 -14.64
C LEU A 143 14.32 12.02 -14.84
N ASP A 144 13.37 12.92 -14.92
CA ASP A 144 13.54 14.36 -15.14
C ASP A 144 13.41 15.21 -13.87
N GLY A 145 13.23 14.59 -12.70
CA GLY A 145 13.20 15.30 -11.41
C GLY A 145 12.07 14.90 -10.49
N LEU A 146 11.69 15.80 -9.59
CA LEU A 146 10.55 15.63 -8.70
C LEU A 146 9.23 15.82 -9.45
N THR A 147 8.23 15.03 -9.10
CA THR A 147 6.87 15.14 -9.61
C THR A 147 5.98 15.87 -8.59
N ASP A 148 4.79 16.26 -9.02
CA ASP A 148 3.77 16.85 -8.14
C ASP A 148 2.89 15.78 -7.47
N ASN A 149 3.30 14.50 -7.56
CA ASN A 149 2.58 13.38 -6.97
C ASN A 149 2.80 13.33 -5.46
N VAL A 150 2.00 14.08 -4.71
CA VAL A 150 2.10 14.21 -3.27
C VAL A 150 0.79 13.77 -2.63
N PHE A 151 0.88 12.92 -1.61
CA PHE A 151 -0.27 12.64 -0.75
C PHE A 151 -0.58 13.85 0.09
N ASN A 152 -1.83 14.26 0.10
CA ASN A 152 -2.36 15.32 0.94
C ASN A 152 -3.27 14.74 2.01
N GLU A 153 -3.39 15.41 3.15
CA GLU A 153 -4.37 15.04 4.15
C GLU A 153 -5.77 15.08 3.56
N PHE A 154 -6.55 14.09 3.91
CA PHE A 154 -7.90 13.90 3.40
C PHE A 154 -8.87 13.74 4.56
N GLU A 155 -10.06 14.33 4.42
CA GLU A 155 -11.07 14.34 5.46
C GLU A 155 -11.55 12.93 5.80
N VAL A 156 -11.60 12.64 7.09
CA VAL A 156 -12.12 11.39 7.66
C VAL A 156 -13.31 11.72 8.55
N GLU A 157 -14.45 11.16 8.25
CA GLU A 157 -15.66 11.27 9.04
C GLU A 157 -15.67 10.19 10.14
N ASP A 158 -15.76 10.58 11.40
CA ASP A 158 -15.93 9.67 12.53
C ASP A 158 -17.43 9.35 12.71
N LEU A 159 -17.79 8.08 12.62
CA LEU A 159 -19.15 7.58 12.74
C LEU A 159 -19.45 6.98 14.13
N GLY A 160 -18.54 7.12 15.10
CA GLY A 160 -18.71 6.58 16.45
C GLY A 160 -18.44 5.06 16.51
N GLY A 161 -17.27 4.63 16.07
CA GLY A 161 -16.82 3.24 16.06
C GLY A 161 -16.45 2.72 14.66
N SER A 162 -16.60 3.56 13.66
CA SER A 162 -16.08 3.35 12.31
C SER A 162 -15.72 4.69 11.69
N TYR A 163 -14.94 4.66 10.62
CA TYR A 163 -14.41 5.86 9.96
C TYR A 163 -14.69 5.80 8.49
N ARG A 164 -15.14 6.92 7.91
CA ARG A 164 -15.51 6.99 6.49
C ARG A 164 -14.65 8.01 5.76
N LEU A 165 -14.21 7.62 4.56
CA LEU A 165 -13.59 8.49 3.57
C LEU A 165 -14.45 8.48 2.31
N ASN A 166 -14.85 9.66 1.83
CA ASN A 166 -15.66 9.81 0.62
C ASN A 166 -14.79 10.40 -0.49
N PHE A 167 -14.63 9.67 -1.57
CA PHE A 167 -13.85 10.07 -2.74
C PHE A 167 -14.80 10.60 -3.83
N PRO A 168 -14.57 11.81 -4.35
CA PRO A 168 -15.41 12.35 -5.41
C PRO A 168 -15.33 11.49 -6.68
N ALA A 169 -16.40 11.48 -7.45
CA ALA A 169 -16.35 10.98 -8.82
C ALA A 169 -15.29 11.75 -9.60
N ARG A 170 -14.62 11.05 -10.48
CA ARG A 170 -13.75 11.69 -11.46
C ARG A 170 -14.49 11.78 -12.77
N ASP A 171 -14.44 12.94 -13.40
CA ASP A 171 -14.85 13.06 -14.79
C ASP A 171 -13.98 12.12 -15.61
N GLU A 172 -14.63 11.22 -16.33
CA GLU A 172 -13.95 10.38 -17.32
C GLU A 172 -13.61 11.27 -18.52
N ASP A 173 -12.40 11.83 -18.54
CA ASP A 173 -11.83 12.46 -19.74
C ASP A 173 -11.12 11.42 -20.62
#